data_e61f0805d5fe59b273570b4c7ef309f2
#
_entry.id   e61f0805d5fe59b273570b4c7ef309f2
#
_cell.length_a   1.000
_cell.length_b   1.000
_cell.length_c   1.000
_cell.angle_alpha   90.00
_cell.angle_beta   90.00
_cell.angle_gamma   90.00
#
_symmetry.space_group_name_H-M   'P 1'
#
loop_
_entity.id
_entity.type
_entity.pdbx_description
1 polymer ?
#
loop_
_entity_poly.entity_id
_entity_poly.type
_entity_poly.pdbx_seq_one_letter_code
_entity_poly.pdbx_strand_id
1 'polypeptide(L)'
;IDKYFSPFISPNQKKICRTREKKDILPENNAGLYLVPQIMTNQAEMFLQTVEYLQQFGYNEVNLNLGCPAATVVSRKKGSGFLTEPKKLESFLKEIYEGTNVKISIKTRIGYESAEEFPILLSIFNQFPINELIVHPRTREDFYQNTPDMQAFSYAMDHSKNVLCYNGDIFSKEDYNHLMAQYPSLSSVMLGRGILQNPAVIASIKGEKLPEKETIQEFVTELCERYQSELYGERPVLFKMKELWHYLIQSFDADEKIAKKIKKAQKISEYEITVKELFSNYDLKI
;
A
#
# COMPACT_ATOMS: atom_id res chain seq x y z
N ILE A 1 -14.45 0.67 -2.91
CA ILE A 1 -13.30 0.02 -2.23
C ILE A 1 -13.85 -0.61 -0.96
N ASP A 2 -13.51 -1.89 -0.73
CA ASP A 2 -14.07 -2.63 0.39
C ASP A 2 -13.21 -2.50 1.65
N LYS A 3 -11.88 -2.32 1.48
CA LYS A 3 -10.91 -2.29 2.57
C LYS A 3 -9.77 -1.32 2.26
N TYR A 4 -9.33 -0.59 3.26
CA TYR A 4 -8.18 0.31 3.21
C TYR A 4 -7.11 -0.13 4.20
N PHE A 5 -5.84 0.11 3.88
CA PHE A 5 -4.73 -0.17 4.78
C PHE A 5 -4.02 1.14 5.13
N SER A 6 -3.75 1.35 6.42
CA SER A 6 -2.99 2.53 6.83
C SER A 6 -1.53 2.48 6.36
N PRO A 7 -0.82 3.60 6.30
CA PRO A 7 0.62 3.58 6.39
C PRO A 7 1.05 2.77 7.62
N PHE A 8 2.23 2.09 7.52
CA PHE A 8 2.62 1.20 8.60
C PHE A 8 3.04 1.94 9.88
N ILE A 9 2.60 1.42 11.00
CA ILE A 9 3.08 1.75 12.35
C ILE A 9 4.36 0.96 12.59
N SER A 10 5.44 1.63 12.99
CA SER A 10 6.70 0.98 13.34
C SER A 10 7.03 1.19 14.81
N PRO A 11 6.53 0.31 15.69
CA PRO A 11 6.71 0.43 17.13
C PRO A 11 8.17 0.27 17.54
N ASN A 12 8.52 0.89 18.66
CA ASN A 12 9.78 0.70 19.35
C ASN A 12 9.57 0.79 20.88
N GLN A 13 10.57 0.39 21.66
CA GLN A 13 10.51 0.34 23.14
C GLN A 13 10.07 1.66 23.79
N LYS A 14 10.31 2.81 23.15
CA LYS A 14 9.97 4.13 23.72
C LYS A 14 8.58 4.59 23.30
N LYS A 15 8.06 4.12 22.16
CA LYS A 15 6.82 4.63 21.60
C LYS A 15 6.17 3.59 20.68
N ILE A 16 4.96 3.20 21.01
CA ILE A 16 4.18 2.23 20.21
C ILE A 16 3.72 2.89 18.89
N CYS A 17 3.21 4.11 18.95
CA CYS A 17 2.69 4.84 17.82
C CYS A 17 3.16 6.30 17.83
N ARG A 18 3.75 6.78 16.75
CA ARG A 18 4.17 8.19 16.62
C ARG A 18 2.97 9.08 16.37
N THR A 19 3.11 10.38 16.66
CA THR A 19 2.02 11.35 16.48
C THR A 19 1.44 11.36 15.06
N ARG A 20 2.29 11.22 14.04
CA ARG A 20 1.87 11.12 12.64
C ARG A 20 1.11 9.82 12.38
N GLU A 21 1.69 8.68 12.77
CA GLU A 21 1.08 7.36 12.64
C GLU A 21 -0.29 7.30 13.36
N LYS A 22 -0.40 7.99 14.51
CA LYS A 22 -1.67 8.10 15.24
C LYS A 22 -2.74 8.84 14.43
N LYS A 23 -2.40 9.95 13.76
CA LYS A 23 -3.34 10.68 12.90
C LYS A 23 -3.89 9.81 11.78
N ASP A 24 -3.07 8.91 11.22
CA ASP A 24 -3.45 8.01 10.13
C ASP A 24 -4.47 6.95 10.56
N ILE A 25 -4.61 6.67 11.88
CA ILE A 25 -5.48 5.62 12.42
C ILE A 25 -6.59 6.11 13.34
N LEU A 26 -6.70 7.41 13.59
CA LEU A 26 -7.81 7.94 14.41
C LEU A 26 -9.15 7.68 13.71
N PRO A 27 -10.16 7.11 14.41
CA PRO A 27 -11.46 6.82 13.81
C PRO A 27 -12.14 8.03 13.18
N GLU A 28 -12.01 9.20 13.78
CA GLU A 28 -12.56 10.45 13.27
C GLU A 28 -11.98 10.86 11.90
N ASN A 29 -10.71 10.49 11.63
CA ASN A 29 -10.05 10.75 10.34
C ASN A 29 -10.39 9.69 9.28
N ASN A 30 -11.03 8.59 9.69
CA ASN A 30 -11.34 7.44 8.85
C ASN A 30 -12.83 7.08 8.87
N ALA A 31 -13.69 8.04 9.22
CA ALA A 31 -15.13 7.82 9.33
C ALA A 31 -15.72 7.28 8.02
N GLY A 32 -16.47 6.19 8.11
CA GLY A 32 -17.08 5.52 6.94
C GLY A 32 -16.12 4.61 6.15
N LEU A 33 -14.86 4.48 6.53
CA LEU A 33 -13.90 3.59 5.89
C LEU A 33 -13.69 2.32 6.72
N TYR A 34 -13.59 1.17 6.05
CA TYR A 34 -13.06 -0.04 6.68
C TYR A 34 -11.53 0.00 6.60
N LEU A 35 -10.91 0.67 7.59
CA LEU A 35 -9.46 0.80 7.68
C LEU A 35 -8.87 -0.35 8.50
N VAL A 36 -7.82 -0.98 7.97
CA VAL A 36 -7.00 -1.97 8.65
C VAL A 36 -5.63 -1.35 8.95
N PRO A 37 -5.29 -1.11 10.23
CA PRO A 37 -3.96 -0.61 10.60
C PRO A 37 -2.88 -1.61 10.24
N GLN A 38 -1.80 -1.12 9.60
CA GLN A 38 -0.66 -1.95 9.23
C GLN A 38 0.47 -1.78 10.25
N ILE A 39 1.03 -2.90 10.71
CA ILE A 39 2.13 -2.96 11.69
C ILE A 39 3.39 -3.51 11.02
N MET A 40 4.54 -2.90 11.28
CA MET A 40 5.84 -3.34 10.78
C MET A 40 6.83 -3.54 11.93
N THR A 41 6.98 -4.76 12.36
CA THR A 41 7.92 -5.17 13.41
C THR A 41 8.39 -6.61 13.18
N ASN A 42 9.48 -6.99 13.82
CA ASN A 42 9.99 -8.36 13.91
C ASN A 42 10.08 -8.83 15.37
N GLN A 43 9.39 -8.16 16.28
CA GLN A 43 9.32 -8.48 17.70
C GLN A 43 7.86 -8.72 18.08
N ALA A 44 7.55 -9.93 18.57
CA ALA A 44 6.18 -10.33 18.87
C ALA A 44 5.57 -9.48 19.99
N GLU A 45 6.34 -9.19 21.03
CA GLU A 45 5.91 -8.32 22.12
C GLU A 45 5.47 -6.94 21.60
N MET A 46 6.27 -6.32 20.71
CA MET A 46 5.94 -5.02 20.12
C MET A 46 4.70 -5.09 19.22
N PHE A 47 4.49 -6.21 18.54
CA PHE A 47 3.29 -6.43 17.74
C PHE A 47 2.06 -6.49 18.66
N LEU A 48 2.09 -7.31 19.69
CA LEU A 48 0.99 -7.49 20.63
C LEU A 48 0.62 -6.21 21.37
N GLN A 49 1.61 -5.46 21.88
CA GLN A 49 1.38 -4.15 22.48
C GLN A 49 0.76 -3.15 21.50
N THR A 50 1.14 -3.23 20.22
CA THR A 50 0.53 -2.37 19.18
C THR A 50 -0.91 -2.78 18.91
N VAL A 51 -1.20 -4.07 18.88
CA VAL A 51 -2.57 -4.59 18.72
C VAL A 51 -3.45 -4.12 19.88
N GLU A 52 -2.99 -4.26 21.12
CA GLU A 52 -3.71 -3.80 22.31
C GLU A 52 -3.99 -2.29 22.26
N TYR A 53 -3.00 -1.50 21.82
CA TYR A 53 -3.18 -0.06 21.59
C TYR A 53 -4.23 0.23 20.52
N LEU A 54 -4.25 -0.52 19.40
CA LEU A 54 -5.20 -0.34 18.31
C LEU A 54 -6.63 -0.75 18.69
N GLN A 55 -6.78 -1.76 19.53
CA GLN A 55 -8.08 -2.18 20.05
C GLN A 55 -8.80 -1.07 20.84
N GLN A 56 -8.05 -0.15 21.47
CA GLN A 56 -8.63 1.01 22.16
C GLN A 56 -9.37 1.96 21.21
N PHE A 57 -9.07 1.91 19.91
CA PHE A 57 -9.77 2.64 18.84
C PHE A 57 -10.83 1.81 18.12
N GLY A 58 -11.11 0.57 18.59
CA GLY A 58 -12.11 -0.32 18.00
C GLY A 58 -11.63 -1.18 16.84
N TYR A 59 -10.34 -1.21 16.55
CA TYR A 59 -9.80 -2.07 15.48
C TYR A 59 -9.77 -3.53 15.89
N ASN A 60 -10.43 -4.39 15.08
CA ASN A 60 -10.52 -5.84 15.28
C ASN A 60 -9.78 -6.64 14.20
N GLU A 61 -9.15 -5.95 13.28
CA GLU A 61 -8.25 -6.50 12.25
C GLU A 61 -7.00 -5.63 12.16
N VAL A 62 -5.84 -6.27 12.00
CA VAL A 62 -4.55 -5.63 11.74
C VAL A 62 -3.84 -6.33 10.60
N ASN A 63 -2.90 -5.63 9.96
CA ASN A 63 -2.08 -6.19 8.89
C ASN A 63 -0.60 -6.18 9.29
N LEU A 64 0.08 -7.32 9.11
CA LEU A 64 1.53 -7.42 9.29
C LEU A 64 2.24 -7.11 7.96
N ASN A 65 3.18 -6.15 7.97
CA ASN A 65 4.00 -5.82 6.81
C ASN A 65 5.27 -6.66 6.76
N LEU A 66 5.33 -7.58 5.80
CA LEU A 66 6.52 -8.38 5.44
C LEU A 66 7.01 -8.05 4.01
N GLY A 67 6.59 -6.92 3.43
CA GLY A 67 6.87 -6.61 2.02
C GLY A 67 7.68 -5.33 1.78
N CYS A 68 7.87 -4.45 2.78
CA CYS A 68 8.57 -3.18 2.58
C CYS A 68 10.05 -3.41 2.20
N PRO A 69 10.52 -2.94 1.01
CA PRO A 69 11.88 -3.20 0.54
C PRO A 69 12.89 -2.10 0.92
N ALA A 70 12.46 -1.06 1.64
CA ALA A 70 13.29 0.09 1.95
C ALA A 70 14.55 -0.30 2.74
N ALA A 71 15.71 0.16 2.34
CA ALA A 71 16.99 -0.20 2.94
C ALA A 71 17.05 0.04 4.46
N THR A 72 16.47 1.15 4.94
CA THR A 72 16.38 1.48 6.37
C THR A 72 15.49 0.53 7.18
N VAL A 73 14.57 -0.17 6.53
CA VAL A 73 13.68 -1.18 7.10
C VAL A 73 14.37 -2.53 7.12
N VAL A 74 14.88 -2.92 5.96
CA VAL A 74 15.53 -4.22 5.71
C VAL A 74 16.81 -4.40 6.56
N SER A 75 17.62 -3.35 6.71
CA SER A 75 18.81 -3.37 7.58
C SER A 75 18.50 -3.73 9.04
N ARG A 76 17.25 -3.56 9.47
CA ARG A 76 16.74 -3.92 10.79
C ARG A 76 16.00 -5.26 10.80
N LYS A 77 16.09 -6.04 9.74
CA LYS A 77 15.35 -7.30 9.57
C LYS A 77 13.82 -7.14 9.74
N LYS A 78 13.25 -6.01 9.27
CA LYS A 78 11.81 -5.73 9.24
C LYS A 78 11.31 -5.70 7.79
N GLY A 79 9.98 -5.69 7.61
CA GLY A 79 9.40 -5.74 6.27
C GLY A 79 9.90 -6.96 5.49
N SER A 80 10.29 -6.79 4.22
CA SER A 80 10.86 -7.90 3.43
C SER A 80 12.20 -8.43 3.97
N GLY A 81 12.92 -7.67 4.79
CA GLY A 81 14.12 -8.15 5.47
C GLY A 81 13.86 -9.29 6.46
N PHE A 82 12.64 -9.41 6.97
CA PHE A 82 12.29 -10.50 7.89
C PHE A 82 12.16 -11.85 7.18
N LEU A 83 11.92 -11.84 5.86
CA LEU A 83 11.83 -13.05 5.03
C LEU A 83 13.17 -13.83 4.98
N THR A 84 14.30 -13.16 5.25
CA THR A 84 15.62 -13.81 5.32
C THR A 84 15.81 -14.68 6.56
N GLU A 85 14.88 -14.68 7.51
CA GLU A 85 14.98 -15.40 8.77
C GLU A 85 13.76 -16.34 9.00
N PRO A 86 13.52 -17.36 8.14
CA PRO A 86 12.29 -18.16 8.15
C PRO A 86 11.95 -18.75 9.52
N LYS A 87 12.94 -19.30 10.24
CA LYS A 87 12.73 -19.89 11.58
C LYS A 87 12.28 -18.85 12.62
N LYS A 88 12.85 -17.64 12.56
CA LYS A 88 12.43 -16.56 13.47
C LYS A 88 11.06 -16.03 13.09
N LEU A 89 10.75 -15.96 11.79
CA LEU A 89 9.43 -15.60 11.29
C LEU A 89 8.37 -16.57 11.78
N GLU A 90 8.65 -17.88 11.71
CA GLU A 90 7.75 -18.92 12.21
C GLU A 90 7.48 -18.77 13.72
N SER A 91 8.55 -18.63 14.53
CA SER A 91 8.41 -18.40 15.97
C SER A 91 7.63 -17.12 16.29
N PHE A 92 7.93 -16.03 15.58
CA PHE A 92 7.21 -14.76 15.71
C PHE A 92 5.71 -14.91 15.39
N LEU A 93 5.38 -15.59 14.29
CA LEU A 93 3.98 -15.82 13.92
C LEU A 93 3.28 -16.67 14.98
N LYS A 94 3.92 -17.71 15.48
CA LYS A 94 3.36 -18.51 16.58
C LYS A 94 3.02 -17.64 17.79
N GLU A 95 3.96 -16.83 18.26
CA GLU A 95 3.77 -15.97 19.43
C GLU A 95 2.62 -14.97 19.23
N ILE A 96 2.52 -14.32 18.06
CA ILE A 96 1.47 -13.33 17.83
C ILE A 96 0.08 -13.98 17.71
N TYR A 97 -0.03 -15.17 17.09
CA TYR A 97 -1.31 -15.87 16.98
C TYR A 97 -1.77 -16.50 18.30
N GLU A 98 -0.82 -16.87 19.18
CA GLU A 98 -1.14 -17.31 20.55
C GLU A 98 -1.48 -16.11 21.46
N GLY A 99 -0.95 -14.92 21.19
CA GLY A 99 -1.06 -13.74 22.05
C GLY A 99 -2.28 -12.85 21.80
N THR A 100 -3.04 -13.04 20.70
CA THR A 100 -4.22 -12.21 20.42
C THR A 100 -5.29 -12.96 19.63
N ASN A 101 -6.55 -12.51 19.79
CA ASN A 101 -7.71 -12.99 19.02
C ASN A 101 -8.11 -12.02 17.89
N VAL A 102 -7.35 -10.95 17.66
CA VAL A 102 -7.58 -10.01 16.56
C VAL A 102 -7.29 -10.69 15.23
N LYS A 103 -8.08 -10.41 14.20
CA LYS A 103 -7.81 -10.91 12.85
C LYS A 103 -6.50 -10.35 12.34
N ILE A 104 -5.60 -11.22 11.90
CA ILE A 104 -4.31 -10.83 11.36
C ILE A 104 -4.27 -11.17 9.87
N SER A 105 -4.15 -10.16 9.02
CA SER A 105 -3.77 -10.31 7.61
C SER A 105 -2.27 -10.05 7.44
N ILE A 106 -1.66 -10.62 6.40
CA ILE A 106 -0.23 -10.45 6.14
C ILE A 106 -0.02 -9.94 4.73
N LYS A 107 0.78 -8.89 4.56
CA LYS A 107 1.23 -8.44 3.26
C LYS A 107 2.70 -8.79 3.06
N THR A 108 2.99 -9.64 2.07
CA THR A 108 4.33 -10.18 1.83
C THR A 108 4.80 -10.01 0.39
N ARG A 109 6.09 -10.22 0.19
CA ARG A 109 6.71 -10.54 -1.11
C ARG A 109 7.01 -12.04 -1.18
N ILE A 110 7.41 -12.51 -2.37
CA ILE A 110 7.70 -13.93 -2.61
C ILE A 110 9.10 -14.37 -2.14
N GLY A 111 9.92 -13.44 -1.70
CA GLY A 111 11.26 -13.70 -1.17
C GLY A 111 12.05 -12.42 -1.02
N TYR A 112 13.28 -12.57 -0.55
CA TYR A 112 14.25 -11.50 -0.43
C TYR A 112 15.13 -11.42 -1.69
N GLU A 113 15.86 -12.47 -2.03
CA GLU A 113 16.76 -12.54 -3.19
C GLU A 113 16.14 -13.29 -4.36
N SER A 114 15.43 -14.39 -4.08
CA SER A 114 14.91 -15.31 -5.10
C SER A 114 13.46 -15.74 -4.84
N ALA A 115 12.71 -15.95 -5.92
CA ALA A 115 11.38 -16.55 -5.86
C ALA A 115 11.41 -18.01 -5.35
N GLU A 116 12.55 -18.68 -5.39
CA GLU A 116 12.75 -20.04 -4.84
C GLU A 116 12.58 -20.10 -3.32
N GLU A 117 12.64 -18.95 -2.64
CA GLU A 117 12.36 -18.85 -1.20
C GLU A 117 10.87 -19.00 -0.88
N PHE A 118 10.00 -18.73 -1.86
CA PHE A 118 8.57 -18.61 -1.62
C PHE A 118 7.88 -19.89 -1.14
N PRO A 119 8.19 -21.09 -1.65
CA PRO A 119 7.61 -22.35 -1.14
C PRO A 119 7.85 -22.54 0.36
N ILE A 120 9.04 -22.19 0.86
CA ILE A 120 9.37 -22.27 2.28
C ILE A 120 8.54 -21.25 3.07
N LEU A 121 8.49 -20.01 2.60
CA LEU A 121 7.70 -18.95 3.24
C LEU A 121 6.21 -19.30 3.27
N LEU A 122 5.66 -19.79 2.15
CA LEU A 122 4.26 -20.19 2.07
C LEU A 122 3.95 -21.37 3.00
N SER A 123 4.88 -22.32 3.15
CA SER A 123 4.72 -23.44 4.10
C SER A 123 4.63 -22.96 5.55
N ILE A 124 5.35 -21.91 5.91
CA ILE A 124 5.26 -21.25 7.23
C ILE A 124 3.90 -20.57 7.35
N PHE A 125 3.49 -19.73 6.38
CA PHE A 125 2.21 -19.04 6.42
C PHE A 125 1.02 -20.00 6.51
N ASN A 126 1.11 -21.16 5.89
CA ASN A 126 0.07 -22.21 5.93
C ASN A 126 -0.12 -22.88 7.30
N GLN A 127 0.74 -22.62 8.26
CA GLN A 127 0.60 -23.13 9.63
C GLN A 127 -0.32 -22.24 10.50
N PHE A 128 -0.64 -21.05 10.04
CA PHE A 128 -1.37 -20.03 10.82
C PHE A 128 -2.70 -19.66 10.15
N PRO A 129 -3.75 -19.30 10.93
CA PRO A 129 -5.04 -18.89 10.41
C PRO A 129 -5.00 -17.42 9.94
N ILE A 130 -4.28 -17.15 8.87
CA ILE A 130 -4.14 -15.81 8.30
C ILE A 130 -5.48 -15.39 7.69
N ASN A 131 -6.02 -14.26 8.13
CA ASN A 131 -7.31 -13.74 7.65
C ASN A 131 -7.28 -13.45 6.14
N GLU A 132 -6.18 -12.91 5.63
CA GLU A 132 -5.91 -12.66 4.21
C GLU A 132 -4.40 -12.58 3.99
N LEU A 133 -3.87 -13.37 3.07
CA LEU A 133 -2.48 -13.33 2.66
C LEU A 133 -2.34 -12.53 1.36
N ILE A 134 -1.84 -11.31 1.47
CA ILE A 134 -1.68 -10.39 0.35
C ILE A 134 -0.28 -10.60 -0.22
N VAL A 135 -0.20 -11.17 -1.42
CA VAL A 135 1.05 -11.53 -2.07
C VAL A 135 1.39 -10.51 -3.15
N HIS A 136 2.55 -9.87 -3.00
CA HIS A 136 3.20 -9.13 -4.08
C HIS A 136 4.23 -10.05 -4.73
N PRO A 137 3.96 -10.58 -5.95
CA PRO A 137 4.82 -11.58 -6.56
C PRO A 137 6.07 -10.96 -7.20
N ARG A 138 6.86 -10.32 -6.37
CA ARG A 138 8.21 -9.82 -6.60
C ARG A 138 9.08 -10.11 -5.39
N THR A 139 10.37 -10.32 -5.59
CA THR A 139 11.35 -10.37 -4.50
C THR A 139 11.62 -8.97 -3.95
N ARG A 140 12.36 -8.89 -2.85
CA ARG A 140 12.83 -7.58 -2.36
C ARG A 140 13.76 -6.91 -3.36
N GLU A 141 14.64 -7.68 -4.02
CA GLU A 141 15.63 -7.16 -4.97
C GLU A 141 14.98 -6.58 -6.24
N ASP A 142 13.80 -7.06 -6.62
CA ASP A 142 13.05 -6.50 -7.75
C ASP A 142 12.55 -5.07 -7.49
N PHE A 143 12.38 -4.68 -6.24
CA PHE A 143 11.68 -3.43 -5.87
C PHE A 143 10.33 -3.31 -6.58
N TYR A 144 10.30 -2.57 -7.70
CA TYR A 144 9.12 -2.35 -8.55
C TYR A 144 9.48 -2.36 -10.04
N GLN A 145 10.66 -2.87 -10.41
CA GLN A 145 11.19 -2.76 -11.77
C GLN A 145 10.77 -3.93 -12.66
N ASN A 146 10.96 -5.15 -12.19
CA ASN A 146 10.60 -6.35 -12.97
C ASN A 146 9.08 -6.56 -13.02
N THR A 147 8.60 -7.36 -13.96
CA THR A 147 7.21 -7.81 -13.98
C THR A 147 6.91 -8.72 -12.79
N PRO A 148 5.68 -8.72 -12.24
CA PRO A 148 5.28 -9.69 -11.23
C PRO A 148 5.50 -11.13 -11.71
N ASP A 149 6.05 -11.97 -10.83
CA ASP A 149 6.24 -13.40 -11.11
C ASP A 149 4.92 -14.15 -10.96
N MET A 150 4.26 -14.36 -12.09
CA MET A 150 2.96 -15.04 -12.12
C MET A 150 3.07 -16.54 -11.87
N GLN A 151 4.26 -17.14 -12.05
CA GLN A 151 4.48 -18.56 -11.69
C GLN A 151 4.49 -18.73 -10.18
N ALA A 152 5.18 -17.83 -9.46
CA ALA A 152 5.16 -17.85 -8.01
C ALA A 152 3.75 -17.53 -7.45
N PHE A 153 2.98 -16.66 -8.11
CA PHE A 153 1.60 -16.42 -7.71
C PHE A 153 0.68 -17.63 -7.99
N SER A 154 0.84 -18.29 -9.14
CA SER A 154 0.12 -19.57 -9.43
C SER A 154 0.44 -20.62 -8.38
N TYR A 155 1.72 -20.74 -7.98
CA TYR A 155 2.09 -21.62 -6.89
C TYR A 155 1.35 -21.30 -5.58
N ALA A 156 1.18 -19.99 -5.26
CA ALA A 156 0.38 -19.59 -4.11
C ALA A 156 -1.08 -20.04 -4.25
N MET A 157 -1.69 -19.82 -5.42
CA MET A 157 -3.08 -20.22 -5.70
C MET A 157 -3.31 -21.72 -5.49
N ASP A 158 -2.33 -22.54 -5.86
CA ASP A 158 -2.44 -24.00 -5.77
C ASP A 158 -2.16 -24.54 -4.36
N HIS A 159 -1.34 -23.85 -3.56
CA HIS A 159 -0.78 -24.41 -2.32
C HIS A 159 -1.15 -23.61 -1.05
N SER A 160 -1.73 -22.41 -1.16
CA SER A 160 -2.14 -21.65 0.02
C SER A 160 -3.35 -22.27 0.70
N LYS A 161 -3.28 -22.38 2.03
CA LYS A 161 -4.43 -22.71 2.89
C LYS A 161 -5.21 -21.47 3.33
N ASN A 162 -4.67 -20.30 3.09
CA ASN A 162 -5.24 -19.01 3.47
C ASN A 162 -5.89 -18.31 2.27
N VAL A 163 -6.86 -17.44 2.51
CA VAL A 163 -7.45 -16.60 1.47
C VAL A 163 -6.37 -15.70 0.88
N LEU A 164 -6.24 -15.71 -0.44
CA LEU A 164 -5.25 -14.92 -1.16
C LEU A 164 -5.82 -13.60 -1.67
N CYS A 165 -4.99 -12.57 -1.61
CA CYS A 165 -5.18 -11.31 -2.29
C CYS A 165 -3.96 -11.04 -3.18
N TYR A 166 -4.19 -10.74 -4.44
CA TYR A 166 -3.12 -10.34 -5.36
C TYR A 166 -2.76 -8.86 -5.16
N ASN A 167 -1.48 -8.56 -5.11
CA ASN A 167 -0.99 -7.18 -5.16
C ASN A 167 0.12 -7.08 -6.19
N GLY A 168 -0.16 -6.49 -7.32
CA GLY A 168 0.78 -6.30 -8.42
C GLY A 168 0.41 -5.10 -9.28
N ASP A 169 0.92 -5.05 -10.50
CA ASP A 169 0.77 -3.95 -11.44
C ASP A 169 -0.62 -3.96 -12.08
N ILE A 170 -1.62 -3.47 -11.36
CA ILE A 170 -2.96 -3.20 -11.86
C ILE A 170 -3.10 -1.67 -11.97
N PHE A 171 -3.05 -1.16 -13.19
CA PHE A 171 -3.14 0.26 -13.51
C PHE A 171 -4.39 0.59 -14.34
N SER A 172 -5.03 -0.43 -14.93
CA SER A 172 -6.19 -0.31 -15.80
C SER A 172 -7.24 -1.40 -15.50
N LYS A 173 -8.42 -1.25 -16.09
CA LYS A 173 -9.46 -2.29 -16.11
C LYS A 173 -9.00 -3.53 -16.88
N GLU A 174 -8.22 -3.33 -17.93
CA GLU A 174 -7.67 -4.40 -18.76
C GLU A 174 -6.71 -5.27 -17.97
N ASP A 175 -5.83 -4.69 -17.16
CA ASP A 175 -4.92 -5.42 -16.26
C ASP A 175 -5.72 -6.26 -15.26
N TYR A 176 -6.77 -5.66 -14.67
CA TYR A 176 -7.67 -6.36 -13.75
C TYR A 176 -8.38 -7.53 -14.43
N ASN A 177 -8.97 -7.29 -15.60
CA ASN A 177 -9.70 -8.33 -16.34
C ASN A 177 -8.78 -9.48 -16.76
N HIS A 178 -7.55 -9.17 -17.19
CA HIS A 178 -6.55 -10.17 -17.55
C HIS A 178 -6.20 -11.05 -16.33
N LEU A 179 -5.94 -10.43 -15.18
CA LEU A 179 -5.67 -11.14 -13.94
C LEU A 179 -6.85 -12.06 -13.53
N MET A 180 -8.09 -11.52 -13.56
CA MET A 180 -9.27 -12.29 -13.16
C MET A 180 -9.61 -13.42 -14.15
N ALA A 181 -9.28 -13.25 -15.43
CA ALA A 181 -9.41 -14.33 -16.41
C ALA A 181 -8.40 -15.45 -16.17
N GLN A 182 -7.18 -15.11 -15.71
CA GLN A 182 -6.16 -16.09 -15.37
C GLN A 182 -6.45 -16.80 -14.03
N TYR A 183 -7.04 -16.09 -13.06
CA TYR A 183 -7.34 -16.60 -11.72
C TYR A 183 -8.80 -16.39 -11.32
N PRO A 184 -9.77 -17.13 -11.89
CA PRO A 184 -11.20 -16.90 -11.64
C PRO A 184 -11.63 -17.13 -10.19
N SER A 185 -10.86 -17.89 -9.42
CA SER A 185 -11.10 -18.15 -7.99
C SER A 185 -10.51 -17.09 -7.05
N LEU A 186 -9.74 -16.13 -7.57
CA LEU A 186 -9.18 -15.05 -6.77
C LEU A 186 -10.29 -14.12 -6.29
N SER A 187 -10.39 -13.93 -4.95
CA SER A 187 -11.48 -13.17 -4.34
C SER A 187 -11.20 -11.68 -4.19
N SER A 188 -9.93 -11.29 -4.13
CA SER A 188 -9.56 -9.90 -3.86
C SER A 188 -8.25 -9.48 -4.53
N VAL A 189 -8.15 -8.19 -4.84
CA VAL A 189 -6.94 -7.55 -5.34
C VAL A 189 -6.65 -6.29 -4.55
N MET A 190 -5.37 -6.04 -4.27
CA MET A 190 -4.92 -4.82 -3.62
C MET A 190 -4.25 -3.91 -4.63
N LEU A 191 -4.78 -2.70 -4.78
CA LEU A 191 -4.19 -1.66 -5.60
C LEU A 191 -3.32 -0.72 -4.73
N GLY A 192 -2.16 -0.36 -5.25
CA GLY A 192 -1.28 0.66 -4.64
C GLY A 192 -1.05 1.79 -5.63
N ARG A 193 0.04 1.69 -6.40
CA ARG A 193 0.43 2.71 -7.39
C ARG A 193 -0.64 2.97 -8.44
N GLY A 194 -1.39 1.94 -8.84
CA GLY A 194 -2.43 2.07 -9.86
C GLY A 194 -3.50 3.10 -9.49
N ILE A 195 -3.95 3.14 -8.23
CA ILE A 195 -4.97 4.10 -7.79
C ILE A 195 -4.41 5.54 -7.67
N LEU A 196 -3.09 5.67 -7.40
CA LEU A 196 -2.42 6.97 -7.39
C LEU A 196 -2.17 7.50 -8.80
N GLN A 197 -1.91 6.59 -9.74
CA GLN A 197 -1.73 6.91 -11.14
C GLN A 197 -3.07 7.23 -11.81
N ASN A 198 -4.07 6.38 -11.60
CA ASN A 198 -5.40 6.52 -12.18
C ASN A 198 -6.47 6.49 -11.07
N PRO A 199 -6.92 7.64 -10.56
CA PRO A 199 -7.97 7.72 -9.53
C PRO A 199 -9.32 7.10 -9.98
N ALA A 200 -9.54 7.00 -11.29
CA ALA A 200 -10.73 6.41 -11.87
C ALA A 200 -10.68 4.88 -12.03
N VAL A 201 -9.54 4.23 -11.76
CA VAL A 201 -9.34 2.80 -12.04
C VAL A 201 -10.39 1.92 -11.37
N ILE A 202 -10.83 2.23 -10.16
CA ILE A 202 -11.87 1.45 -9.46
C ILE A 202 -13.23 1.64 -10.12
N ALA A 203 -13.60 2.86 -10.47
CA ALA A 203 -14.85 3.14 -11.21
C ALA A 203 -14.85 2.43 -12.57
N SER A 204 -13.73 2.46 -13.28
CA SER A 204 -13.53 1.75 -14.54
C SER A 204 -13.72 0.23 -14.39
N ILE A 205 -13.08 -0.39 -13.38
CA ILE A 205 -13.21 -1.82 -13.08
C ILE A 205 -14.66 -2.19 -12.80
N LYS A 206 -15.38 -1.38 -12.00
CA LYS A 206 -16.78 -1.62 -11.64
C LYS A 206 -17.78 -1.28 -12.74
N GLY A 207 -17.33 -0.63 -13.82
CA GLY A 207 -18.22 -0.14 -14.89
C GLY A 207 -19.09 1.04 -14.44
N GLU A 208 -18.64 1.79 -13.46
CA GLU A 208 -19.26 3.01 -12.95
C GLU A 208 -18.91 4.22 -13.84
N LYS A 209 -19.68 5.34 -13.72
CA LYS A 209 -19.36 6.58 -14.42
C LYS A 209 -17.95 7.04 -14.01
N LEU A 210 -17.10 7.30 -15.01
CA LEU A 210 -15.76 7.83 -14.75
C LEU A 210 -15.85 9.30 -14.30
N PRO A 211 -14.96 9.74 -13.41
CA PRO A 211 -14.88 11.13 -13.01
C PRO A 211 -14.49 12.01 -14.21
N GLU A 212 -15.08 13.17 -14.29
CA GLU A 212 -14.69 14.20 -15.25
C GLU A 212 -13.35 14.83 -14.84
N LYS A 213 -12.68 15.48 -15.78
CA LYS A 213 -11.37 16.11 -15.54
C LYS A 213 -11.46 17.15 -14.43
N GLU A 214 -12.57 17.88 -14.36
CA GLU A 214 -12.90 18.86 -13.34
C GLU A 214 -12.95 18.24 -11.94
N THR A 215 -13.54 17.07 -11.79
CA THR A 215 -13.60 16.33 -10.51
C THR A 215 -12.19 15.96 -10.01
N ILE A 216 -11.31 15.54 -10.93
CA ILE A 216 -9.91 15.24 -10.56
C ILE A 216 -9.18 16.53 -10.18
N GLN A 217 -9.46 17.64 -10.87
CA GLN A 217 -8.89 18.96 -10.53
C GLN A 217 -9.33 19.42 -9.14
N GLU A 218 -10.62 19.32 -8.84
CA GLU A 218 -11.18 19.64 -7.52
C GLU A 218 -10.53 18.81 -6.42
N PHE A 219 -10.42 17.50 -6.63
CA PHE A 219 -9.74 16.60 -5.69
C PHE A 219 -8.28 17.04 -5.41
N VAL A 220 -7.51 17.33 -6.45
CA VAL A 220 -6.11 17.76 -6.29
C VAL A 220 -6.01 19.10 -5.57
N THR A 221 -6.92 20.01 -5.86
CA THR A 221 -6.99 21.33 -5.22
C THR A 221 -7.33 21.20 -3.74
N GLU A 222 -8.41 20.48 -3.42
CA GLU A 222 -8.83 20.22 -2.03
C GLU A 222 -7.73 19.51 -1.22
N LEU A 223 -7.06 18.53 -1.81
CA LEU A 223 -5.95 17.84 -1.16
C LEU A 223 -4.80 18.79 -0.84
N CYS A 224 -4.46 19.71 -1.75
CA CYS A 224 -3.43 20.71 -1.51
C CYS A 224 -3.82 21.66 -0.37
N GLU A 225 -5.05 22.15 -0.37
CA GLU A 225 -5.59 23.03 0.68
C GLU A 225 -5.59 22.33 2.05
N ARG A 226 -6.01 21.07 2.11
CA ARG A 226 -5.97 20.28 3.34
C ARG A 226 -4.52 20.09 3.84
N TYR A 227 -3.56 19.82 2.96
CA TYR A 227 -2.17 19.77 3.38
C TYR A 227 -1.65 21.14 3.86
N GLN A 228 -2.10 22.25 3.29
CA GLN A 228 -1.74 23.60 3.76
C GLN A 228 -2.29 23.87 5.17
N SER A 229 -3.49 23.38 5.49
CA SER A 229 -4.08 23.52 6.83
C SER A 229 -3.41 22.64 7.89
N GLU A 230 -2.89 21.47 7.50
CA GLU A 230 -2.35 20.46 8.43
C GLU A 230 -0.82 20.50 8.60
N LEU A 231 -0.10 21.03 7.62
CA LEU A 231 1.36 21.03 7.60
C LEU A 231 1.90 22.45 7.74
N TYR A 232 2.95 22.60 8.53
CA TYR A 232 3.59 23.89 8.71
C TYR A 232 4.56 24.21 7.56
N GLY A 233 4.24 25.27 6.81
CA GLY A 233 5.06 25.81 5.71
C GLY A 233 4.85 25.12 4.36
N GLU A 234 5.24 25.81 3.28
CA GLU A 234 4.99 25.38 1.89
C GLU A 234 5.77 24.11 1.50
N ARG A 235 7.00 23.96 1.99
CA ARG A 235 7.89 22.86 1.58
C ARG A 235 7.36 21.47 1.87
N PRO A 236 6.80 21.15 3.05
CA PRO A 236 6.16 19.87 3.33
C PRO A 236 4.94 19.61 2.45
N VAL A 237 4.11 20.65 2.20
CA VAL A 237 2.95 20.56 1.30
C VAL A 237 3.40 20.21 -0.12
N LEU A 238 4.34 20.97 -0.67
CA LEU A 238 4.90 20.70 -1.99
C LEU A 238 5.52 19.31 -2.11
N PHE A 239 6.17 18.83 -1.06
CA PHE A 239 6.72 17.47 -1.05
C PHE A 239 5.61 16.42 -1.23
N LYS A 240 4.49 16.58 -0.51
CA LYS A 240 3.34 15.67 -0.61
C LYS A 240 2.66 15.74 -1.97
N MET A 241 2.43 16.94 -2.47
CA MET A 241 1.81 17.11 -3.78
C MET A 241 2.70 16.57 -4.92
N LYS A 242 4.02 16.76 -4.86
CA LYS A 242 4.96 16.20 -5.84
C LYS A 242 5.06 14.68 -5.77
N GLU A 243 4.90 14.09 -4.58
CA GLU A 243 4.81 12.64 -4.39
C GLU A 243 3.56 12.06 -5.12
N LEU A 244 2.40 12.73 -4.99
CA LEU A 244 1.19 12.39 -5.74
C LEU A 244 1.42 12.54 -7.26
N TRP A 245 1.94 13.69 -7.69
CA TRP A 245 2.15 13.99 -9.11
C TRP A 245 3.18 13.08 -9.79
N HIS A 246 4.06 12.44 -9.04
CA HIS A 246 4.95 11.41 -9.60
C HIS A 246 4.17 10.27 -10.28
N TYR A 247 2.98 9.96 -9.76
CA TYR A 247 2.08 8.96 -10.32
C TYR A 247 0.99 9.58 -11.21
N LEU A 248 0.25 10.54 -10.69
CA LEU A 248 -0.94 11.10 -11.32
C LEU A 248 -0.67 11.73 -12.68
N ILE A 249 0.51 12.28 -12.93
CA ILE A 249 0.88 12.87 -14.23
C ILE A 249 0.75 11.87 -15.39
N GLN A 250 0.87 10.57 -15.12
CA GLN A 250 0.77 9.52 -16.13
C GLN A 250 -0.66 9.34 -16.65
N SER A 251 -1.66 9.84 -15.93
CA SER A 251 -3.06 9.89 -16.41
C SER A 251 -3.34 11.05 -17.37
N PHE A 252 -2.35 11.81 -17.75
CA PHE A 252 -2.52 12.92 -18.69
C PHE A 252 -1.69 12.70 -19.98
N ASP A 253 -2.19 13.21 -21.09
CA ASP A 253 -1.42 13.30 -22.34
C ASP A 253 -0.48 14.51 -22.29
N ALA A 254 0.34 14.54 -21.27
CA ALA A 254 1.17 15.67 -20.91
C ALA A 254 2.62 15.49 -21.37
N ASP A 255 3.24 16.58 -21.82
CA ASP A 255 4.66 16.57 -22.16
C ASP A 255 5.54 16.54 -20.89
N GLU A 256 6.80 16.16 -21.07
CA GLU A 256 7.76 16.14 -19.98
C GLU A 256 8.03 17.53 -19.36
N LYS A 257 7.75 18.62 -20.07
CA LYS A 257 8.06 19.97 -19.59
C LYS A 257 7.14 20.34 -18.43
N ILE A 258 5.81 20.07 -18.55
CA ILE A 258 4.85 20.35 -17.50
C ILE A 258 5.13 19.50 -16.25
N ALA A 259 5.46 18.20 -16.44
CA ALA A 259 5.86 17.33 -15.35
C ALA A 259 7.12 17.85 -14.61
N LYS A 260 8.12 18.32 -15.37
CA LYS A 260 9.33 18.93 -14.81
C LYS A 260 9.03 20.26 -14.09
N LYS A 261 8.08 21.08 -14.57
CA LYS A 261 7.66 22.31 -13.89
C LYS A 261 7.04 21.98 -12.54
N ILE A 262 6.08 21.03 -12.45
CA ILE A 262 5.47 20.60 -11.19
C ILE A 262 6.56 20.12 -10.22
N LYS A 263 7.47 19.26 -10.67
CA LYS A 263 8.56 18.73 -9.84
C LYS A 263 9.50 19.81 -9.30
N LYS A 264 9.74 20.87 -10.07
CA LYS A 264 10.68 21.94 -9.73
C LYS A 264 10.06 23.10 -8.93
N ALA A 265 8.74 23.23 -8.85
CA ALA A 265 8.08 24.30 -8.12
C ALA A 265 8.63 24.43 -6.69
N GLN A 266 8.94 25.65 -6.26
CA GLN A 266 9.51 25.95 -4.94
C GLN A 266 8.48 26.66 -4.05
N LYS A 267 7.42 27.22 -4.63
CA LYS A 267 6.32 27.89 -3.96
C LYS A 267 4.99 27.25 -4.32
N ILE A 268 4.02 27.34 -3.43
CA ILE A 268 2.66 26.84 -3.68
C ILE A 268 2.05 27.54 -4.89
N SER A 269 2.22 28.87 -5.00
CA SER A 269 1.70 29.64 -6.15
C SER A 269 2.25 29.16 -7.50
N GLU A 270 3.54 28.82 -7.59
CA GLU A 270 4.14 28.26 -8.82
C GLU A 270 3.53 26.89 -9.15
N TYR A 271 3.32 26.06 -8.13
CA TYR A 271 2.69 24.76 -8.25
C TYR A 271 1.25 24.89 -8.76
N GLU A 272 0.43 25.73 -8.14
CA GLU A 272 -0.98 25.95 -8.49
C GLU A 272 -1.14 26.46 -9.93
N ILE A 273 -0.32 27.44 -10.33
CA ILE A 273 -0.31 27.94 -11.73
C ILE A 273 0.02 26.80 -12.70
N THR A 274 1.02 25.98 -12.37
CA THR A 274 1.45 24.88 -13.24
C THR A 274 0.39 23.78 -13.34
N VAL A 275 -0.27 23.45 -12.23
CA VAL A 275 -1.36 22.47 -12.19
C VAL A 275 -2.57 23.00 -12.99
N LYS A 276 -2.92 24.26 -12.85
CA LYS A 276 -3.97 24.89 -13.66
C LYS A 276 -3.64 24.85 -15.17
N GLU A 277 -2.38 25.13 -15.55
CA GLU A 277 -1.89 25.01 -16.92
C GLU A 277 -2.07 23.57 -17.43
N LEU A 278 -1.76 22.55 -16.61
CA LEU A 278 -1.93 21.16 -16.96
C LEU A 278 -3.41 20.81 -17.26
N PHE A 279 -4.31 21.14 -16.35
CA PHE A 279 -5.72 20.83 -16.52
C PHE A 279 -6.37 21.60 -17.67
N SER A 280 -5.85 22.77 -18.03
CA SER A 280 -6.36 23.58 -19.14
C SER A 280 -5.90 23.08 -20.52
N ASN A 281 -4.69 22.54 -20.63
CA ASN A 281 -4.02 22.31 -21.91
C ASN A 281 -3.82 20.84 -22.26
N TYR A 282 -4.03 19.90 -21.34
CA TYR A 282 -3.77 18.49 -21.57
C TYR A 282 -5.01 17.63 -21.27
N ASP A 283 -5.20 16.60 -22.06
CA ASP A 283 -6.32 15.68 -21.91
C ASP A 283 -6.01 14.57 -20.89
N LEU A 284 -7.08 14.09 -20.24
CA LEU A 284 -7.02 12.99 -19.29
C LEU A 284 -7.13 11.66 -20.03
N LYS A 285 -6.26 10.70 -19.68
CA LYS A 285 -6.21 9.32 -20.21
C LYS A 285 -6.65 8.33 -19.12
N ILE A 286 -7.91 8.23 -18.82
CA ILE A 286 -8.45 7.32 -17.79
C ILE A 286 -9.56 6.43 -18.33
#